data_0c5051725d21671ce2825177c96f809e
#
_entry.id   0c5051725d21671ce2825177c96f809e
#
_cell.length_a   1.000
_cell.length_b   1.000
_cell.length_c   1.000
_cell.angle_alpha   90.00
_cell.angle_beta   90.00
_cell.angle_gamma   90.00
#
_symmetry.space_group_name_H-M   'P 1'
#
loop_
_entity.id
_entity.type
_entity.pdbx_description
1 polymer ?
#
loop_
_entity_poly.entity_id
_entity_poly.type
_entity_poly.pdbx_seq_one_letter_code
_entity_poly.pdbx_strand_id
1 'polypeptide(L)'
;MLEPKKIKFRRHHRGNRRGMASRGSHVAFGTYGLKAMEPGWVTARQIEASRIVISRVVRKVGKMWIRIFPDKPITAKPAETRMGKGKGSLDHWVSVVKPGRILFEVEGVDRAMAEEAFRNAGHKLPIKTKLVERRPM
;
A
#
# COMPACT_ATOMS: atom_id res chain seq x y z
N MET A 1 11.78 7.15 -0.91
CA MET A 1 10.53 6.39 -1.05
C MET A 1 10.82 5.03 -1.66
N LEU A 2 9.88 4.10 -1.51
CA LEU A 2 10.03 2.77 -2.07
C LEU A 2 9.96 2.79 -3.59
N GLU A 3 10.90 2.08 -4.23
CA GLU A 3 10.88 1.86 -5.67
C GLU A 3 11.73 0.63 -5.98
N PRO A 4 11.49 -0.06 -7.12
CA PRO A 4 12.32 -1.20 -7.50
C PRO A 4 13.75 -0.77 -7.83
N LYS A 5 14.73 -1.54 -7.37
CA LYS A 5 16.14 -1.30 -7.68
C LYS A 5 16.47 -1.65 -9.12
N LYS A 6 15.87 -2.74 -9.62
CA LYS A 6 16.03 -3.18 -11.01
C LYS A 6 14.66 -3.47 -11.59
N ILE A 7 14.47 -3.08 -12.82
CA ILE A 7 13.20 -3.31 -13.52
C ILE A 7 13.49 -3.86 -14.92
N LYS A 8 12.66 -4.80 -15.35
CA LYS A 8 12.74 -5.34 -16.69
C LYS A 8 12.19 -4.35 -17.70
N PHE A 9 11.05 -3.71 -17.36
CA PHE A 9 10.41 -2.69 -18.20
C PHE A 9 10.04 -1.49 -17.34
N ARG A 10 10.36 -0.29 -17.80
CA ARG A 10 9.95 0.95 -17.12
C ARG A 10 8.50 1.31 -17.39
N ARG A 11 7.94 0.79 -18.49
CA ARG A 11 6.56 1.06 -18.87
C ARG A 11 5.81 -0.25 -18.97
N HIS A 12 4.71 -0.32 -18.24
CA HIS A 12 3.87 -1.51 -18.20
C HIS A 12 2.47 -1.18 -18.74
N HIS A 13 1.77 -2.20 -19.18
CA HIS A 13 0.35 -2.05 -19.46
C HIS A 13 -0.40 -1.80 -18.16
N ARG A 14 -1.54 -1.08 -18.29
CA ARG A 14 -2.34 -0.74 -17.10
C ARG A 14 -2.78 -1.97 -16.31
N GLY A 15 -3.17 -3.04 -16.99
CA GLY A 15 -3.68 -4.22 -16.32
C GLY A 15 -5.07 -4.00 -15.75
N ASN A 16 -5.51 -4.89 -14.87
CA ASN A 16 -6.80 -4.76 -14.19
C ASN A 16 -6.63 -4.99 -12.69
N ARG A 17 -7.67 -4.61 -11.92
CA ARG A 17 -7.68 -4.72 -10.47
C ARG A 17 -8.79 -5.65 -9.97
N ARG A 18 -9.28 -6.52 -10.86
CA ARG A 18 -10.40 -7.43 -10.56
C ARG A 18 -9.94 -8.57 -9.67
N GLY A 19 -10.89 -9.13 -8.95
CA GLY A 19 -10.68 -10.29 -8.09
C GLY A 19 -10.25 -9.91 -6.70
N MET A 20 -10.01 -10.91 -5.88
CA MET A 20 -9.57 -10.74 -4.50
C MET A 20 -8.13 -11.20 -4.34
N ALA A 21 -7.47 -10.70 -3.30
CA ALA A 21 -6.10 -11.11 -3.00
C ALA A 21 -6.08 -12.58 -2.60
N SER A 22 -5.24 -13.37 -3.28
CA SER A 22 -5.00 -14.77 -2.92
C SER A 22 -3.77 -14.93 -2.03
N ARG A 23 -2.84 -13.98 -2.11
CA ARG A 23 -1.64 -13.93 -1.29
C ARG A 23 -1.60 -12.63 -0.52
N GLY A 24 -0.94 -12.66 0.65
CA GLY A 24 -0.86 -11.47 1.49
C GLY A 24 -2.20 -11.04 2.06
N SER A 25 -3.14 -11.98 2.23
CA SER A 25 -4.48 -11.71 2.73
C SER A 25 -4.66 -12.01 4.22
N HIS A 26 -3.62 -12.49 4.88
CA HIS A 26 -3.64 -12.80 6.31
C HIS A 26 -2.50 -12.09 7.03
N VAL A 27 -2.76 -11.71 8.28
CA VAL A 27 -1.73 -11.15 9.15
C VAL A 27 -0.73 -12.26 9.48
N ALA A 28 0.53 -12.06 9.12
CA ALA A 28 1.57 -13.08 9.22
C ALA A 28 2.70 -12.72 10.20
N PHE A 29 3.06 -11.46 10.32
CA PHE A 29 4.20 -11.02 11.12
C PHE A 29 3.80 -10.37 12.44
N GLY A 30 2.72 -9.60 12.43
CA GLY A 30 2.29 -8.84 13.60
C GLY A 30 1.04 -9.40 14.25
N THR A 31 0.48 -8.62 15.16
CA THR A 31 -0.78 -8.94 15.86
C THR A 31 -1.98 -8.36 15.13
N TYR A 32 -1.84 -7.15 14.61
CA TYR A 32 -2.90 -6.44 13.90
C TYR A 32 -2.44 -6.06 12.51
N GLY A 33 -3.35 -6.05 11.57
CA GLY A 33 -3.09 -5.66 10.19
C GLY A 33 -4.10 -4.68 9.65
N LEU A 34 -3.70 -3.89 8.68
CA LEU A 34 -4.58 -3.01 7.94
C LEU A 34 -4.91 -3.66 6.60
N LYS A 35 -6.16 -4.02 6.43
CA LYS A 35 -6.64 -4.78 5.28
C LYS A 35 -7.36 -3.87 4.30
N ALA A 36 -7.05 -4.03 3.01
CA ALA A 36 -7.75 -3.31 1.96
C ALA A 36 -9.15 -3.91 1.76
N MET A 37 -10.15 -3.05 1.69
CA MET A 37 -11.55 -3.46 1.50
C MET A 37 -12.05 -3.20 0.08
N GLU A 38 -11.26 -2.52 -0.73
CA GLU A 38 -11.60 -2.26 -2.12
C GLU A 38 -10.33 -2.24 -2.98
N PRO A 39 -10.43 -2.43 -4.31
CA PRO A 39 -9.27 -2.41 -5.18
C PRO A 39 -8.78 -0.98 -5.40
N GLY A 40 -7.49 -0.85 -5.69
CA GLY A 40 -6.93 0.46 -6.01
C GLY A 40 -5.44 0.39 -6.26
N TRP A 41 -4.90 1.52 -6.67
CA TRP A 41 -3.47 1.72 -6.80
C TRP A 41 -3.00 2.60 -5.65
N VAL A 42 -2.05 2.10 -4.88
CA VAL A 42 -1.46 2.84 -3.77
C VAL A 42 -0.07 3.30 -4.21
N THR A 43 0.14 4.60 -4.26
CA THR A 43 1.39 5.16 -4.73
C THR A 43 2.48 5.04 -3.67
N ALA A 44 3.75 5.11 -4.10
CA ALA A 44 4.88 5.12 -3.18
C ALA A 44 4.77 6.24 -2.15
N ARG A 45 4.26 7.40 -2.56
CA ARG A 45 4.05 8.55 -1.65
C ARG A 45 2.99 8.26 -0.61
N GLN A 46 1.90 7.58 -1.00
CA GLN A 46 0.83 7.20 -0.07
C GLN A 46 1.32 6.15 0.93
N ILE A 47 2.12 5.18 0.48
CA ILE A 47 2.74 4.19 1.36
C ILE A 47 3.63 4.90 2.38
N GLU A 48 4.46 5.83 1.94
CA GLU A 48 5.38 6.56 2.82
C GLU A 48 4.62 7.42 3.83
N ALA A 49 3.58 8.14 3.38
CA ALA A 49 2.76 8.94 4.27
C ALA A 49 2.09 8.09 5.35
N SER A 50 1.55 6.92 4.95
CA SER A 50 0.92 5.99 5.89
C SER A 50 1.93 5.41 6.88
N ARG A 51 3.12 5.04 6.38
CA ARG A 51 4.20 4.53 7.21
C ARG A 51 4.56 5.53 8.32
N ILE A 52 4.68 6.79 7.97
CA ILE A 52 5.04 7.84 8.93
C ILE A 52 4.00 7.94 10.04
N VAL A 53 2.71 7.98 9.71
CA VAL A 53 1.69 8.13 10.74
C VAL A 53 1.56 6.88 11.62
N ILE A 54 1.76 5.70 11.07
CA ILE A 54 1.76 4.46 11.87
C ILE A 54 2.98 4.46 12.80
N SER A 55 4.15 4.82 12.25
CA SER A 55 5.40 4.85 13.01
C SER A 55 5.34 5.80 14.21
N ARG A 56 4.67 6.94 14.08
CA ARG A 56 4.52 7.89 15.17
C ARG A 56 3.81 7.28 16.39
N VAL A 57 2.88 6.36 16.15
CA VAL A 57 2.14 5.72 17.24
C VAL A 57 2.93 4.55 17.81
N VAL A 58 3.57 3.73 16.97
CA VAL A 58 4.10 2.43 17.41
C VAL A 58 5.61 2.42 17.68
N ARG A 59 6.38 3.40 17.22
CA ARG A 59 7.85 3.34 17.17
C ARG A 59 8.58 3.06 18.49
N LYS A 60 8.01 3.46 19.61
CA LYS A 60 8.65 3.29 20.93
C LYS A 60 8.29 1.98 21.61
N VAL A 61 7.16 1.39 21.23
CA VAL A 61 6.61 0.24 21.96
C VAL A 61 6.43 -0.98 21.07
N GLY A 62 6.48 -0.84 19.76
CA GLY A 62 6.18 -1.95 18.87
C GLY A 62 6.99 -1.93 17.58
N LYS A 63 6.61 -2.85 16.71
CA LYS A 63 7.20 -3.00 15.38
C LYS A 63 6.12 -2.84 14.33
N MET A 64 6.54 -2.43 13.13
CA MET A 64 5.67 -2.28 11.98
C MET A 64 6.28 -2.98 10.77
N TRP A 65 5.43 -3.57 9.94
CA TRP A 65 5.83 -4.15 8.65
C TRP A 65 5.01 -3.54 7.54
N ILE A 66 5.66 -3.24 6.42
CA ILE A 66 4.99 -2.83 5.19
C ILE A 66 4.86 -4.07 4.34
N ARG A 67 3.61 -4.48 4.02
CA ARG A 67 3.33 -5.72 3.31
C ARG A 67 3.13 -5.54 1.82
N ILE A 68 3.16 -4.31 1.32
CA ILE A 68 3.01 -4.00 -0.11
C ILE A 68 4.24 -3.27 -0.62
N PHE A 69 4.47 -3.37 -1.92
CA PHE A 69 5.60 -2.71 -2.55
C PHE A 69 5.14 -2.08 -3.87
N PRO A 70 5.55 -0.84 -4.17
CA PRO A 70 5.14 -0.16 -5.39
C PRO A 70 6.03 -0.58 -6.56
N ASP A 71 5.64 -1.65 -7.24
CA ASP A 71 6.43 -2.24 -8.31
C ASP A 71 5.90 -1.96 -9.72
N LYS A 72 4.73 -1.30 -9.83
CA LYS A 72 4.16 -0.97 -11.13
C LYS A 72 4.48 0.48 -11.49
N PRO A 73 5.15 0.73 -12.62
CA PRO A 73 5.42 2.09 -13.07
C PRO A 73 4.18 2.69 -13.73
N ILE A 74 3.91 3.94 -13.39
CA ILE A 74 2.82 4.71 -14.00
C ILE A 74 3.44 5.84 -14.78
N THR A 75 2.99 6.02 -16.01
CA THR A 75 3.48 7.07 -16.89
C THR A 75 2.49 8.24 -16.90
N ALA A 76 3.02 9.44 -17.04
CA ALA A 76 2.23 10.64 -17.21
C ALA A 76 2.77 11.44 -18.40
N LYS A 77 1.87 12.05 -19.17
CA LYS A 77 2.28 12.95 -20.24
C LYS A 77 2.32 14.38 -19.70
N PRO A 78 3.31 15.19 -20.12
CA PRO A 78 3.29 16.61 -19.79
C PRO A 78 2.01 17.25 -20.31
N ALA A 79 1.53 18.29 -19.62
CA ALA A 79 0.29 18.98 -19.98
C ALA A 79 0.31 19.51 -21.43
N GLU A 80 1.48 19.81 -21.96
CA GLU A 80 1.68 20.35 -23.30
C GLU A 80 1.71 19.27 -24.38
N THR A 81 1.77 18.01 -24.00
CA THR A 81 1.86 16.90 -24.97
C THR A 81 0.47 16.56 -25.49
N ARG A 82 0.35 16.52 -26.82
CA ARG A 82 -0.91 16.12 -27.44
C ARG A 82 -1.23 14.65 -27.13
N MET A 83 -2.48 14.36 -26.91
CA MET A 83 -2.94 12.99 -26.67
C MET A 83 -2.71 12.12 -27.90
N GLY A 84 -2.44 10.83 -27.68
CA GLY A 84 -2.34 9.84 -28.75
C GLY A 84 -0.96 9.52 -29.27
N LYS A 85 0.08 10.19 -28.81
CA LYS A 85 1.45 9.94 -29.27
C LYS A 85 2.25 9.05 -28.32
N GLY A 86 1.77 7.82 -28.09
CA GLY A 86 2.47 6.87 -27.23
C GLY A 86 2.39 7.19 -25.74
N LYS A 87 3.05 6.38 -24.93
CA LYS A 87 3.08 6.57 -23.48
C LYS A 87 4.00 7.73 -23.08
N GLY A 88 3.63 8.42 -22.04
CA GLY A 88 4.49 9.44 -21.44
C GLY A 88 5.68 8.85 -20.69
N SER A 89 6.47 9.71 -20.10
CA SER A 89 7.60 9.32 -19.27
C SER A 89 7.14 8.68 -17.97
N LEU A 90 8.03 7.92 -17.33
CA LEU A 90 7.79 7.39 -16.00
C LEU A 90 7.53 8.56 -15.03
N ASP A 91 6.41 8.50 -14.31
CA ASP A 91 6.01 9.52 -13.35
C ASP A 91 6.18 9.05 -11.92
N HIS A 92 5.61 7.89 -11.59
CA HIS A 92 5.66 7.37 -10.25
C HIS A 92 5.42 5.86 -10.23
N TRP A 93 5.60 5.26 -9.06
CA TRP A 93 5.40 3.83 -8.83
C TRP A 93 4.18 3.61 -7.95
N VAL A 94 3.44 2.53 -8.24
CA VAL A 94 2.27 2.15 -7.45
C VAL A 94 2.30 0.66 -7.12
N SER A 95 1.61 0.30 -6.05
CA SER A 95 1.27 -1.08 -5.72
C SER A 95 -0.16 -1.31 -6.18
N VAL A 96 -0.38 -2.38 -6.93
CA VAL A 96 -1.73 -2.79 -7.33
C VAL A 96 -2.32 -3.61 -6.19
N VAL A 97 -3.38 -3.09 -5.58
CA VAL A 97 -3.99 -3.68 -4.39
C VAL A 97 -5.36 -4.24 -4.75
N LYS A 98 -5.59 -5.49 -4.35
CA LYS A 98 -6.88 -6.17 -4.48
C LYS A 98 -7.57 -6.23 -3.12
N PRO A 99 -8.90 -6.30 -3.07
CA PRO A 99 -9.59 -6.46 -1.79
C PRO A 99 -9.08 -7.67 -1.02
N GLY A 100 -8.88 -7.52 0.27
CA GLY A 100 -8.36 -8.57 1.14
C GLY A 100 -6.86 -8.50 1.41
N ARG A 101 -6.12 -7.68 0.65
CA ARG A 101 -4.68 -7.55 0.85
C ARG A 101 -4.36 -6.85 2.15
N ILE A 102 -3.40 -7.39 2.91
CA ILE A 102 -2.86 -6.72 4.09
C ILE A 102 -1.80 -5.72 3.63
N LEU A 103 -1.97 -4.48 4.04
CA LEU A 103 -1.10 -3.37 3.63
C LEU A 103 0.03 -3.14 4.63
N PHE A 104 -0.32 -3.13 5.91
CA PHE A 104 0.63 -2.92 7.01
C PHE A 104 0.28 -3.86 8.15
N GLU A 105 1.30 -4.19 8.97
CA GLU A 105 1.10 -4.95 10.21
C GLU A 105 1.82 -4.26 11.35
N VAL A 106 1.29 -4.40 12.55
CA VAL A 106 1.92 -3.89 13.77
C VAL A 106 1.91 -4.95 14.86
N GLU A 107 2.89 -4.86 15.74
CA GLU A 107 3.02 -5.75 16.89
C GLU A 107 3.57 -4.96 18.09
N GLY A 108 3.25 -5.41 19.28
CA GLY A 108 3.73 -4.77 20.50
C GLY A 108 2.90 -3.59 20.95
N VAL A 109 1.73 -3.39 20.34
CA VAL A 109 0.80 -2.32 20.71
C VAL A 109 -0.55 -2.93 21.07
N ASP A 110 -1.33 -2.24 21.91
CA ASP A 110 -2.68 -2.70 22.19
C ASP A 110 -3.62 -2.35 21.04
N ARG A 111 -4.85 -2.85 21.10
CA ARG A 111 -5.83 -2.64 20.05
C ARG A 111 -6.17 -1.17 19.86
N ALA A 112 -6.27 -0.40 20.94
CA ALA A 112 -6.61 1.03 20.85
C ALA A 112 -5.53 1.81 20.08
N MET A 113 -4.27 1.51 20.35
CA MET A 113 -3.15 2.13 19.62
C MET A 113 -3.14 1.73 18.15
N ALA A 114 -3.40 0.45 17.88
CA ALA A 114 -3.48 -0.04 16.51
C ALA A 114 -4.62 0.63 15.73
N GLU A 115 -5.78 0.77 16.37
CA GLU A 115 -6.94 1.44 15.77
C GLU A 115 -6.62 2.90 15.42
N GLU A 116 -5.97 3.62 16.35
CA GLU A 116 -5.56 5.00 16.10
C GLU A 116 -4.59 5.10 14.94
N ALA A 117 -3.54 4.27 14.97
CA ALA A 117 -2.52 4.28 13.90
C ALA A 117 -3.14 4.00 12.53
N PHE A 118 -3.98 2.97 12.44
CA PHE A 118 -4.57 2.55 11.18
C PHE A 118 -5.66 3.50 10.69
N ARG A 119 -6.41 4.12 11.60
CA ARG A 119 -7.37 5.14 11.22
C ARG A 119 -6.66 6.33 10.56
N ASN A 120 -5.58 6.79 11.17
CA ASN A 120 -4.80 7.89 10.63
C ASN A 120 -4.14 7.51 9.29
N ALA A 121 -3.62 6.30 9.19
CA ALA A 121 -3.06 5.78 7.95
C ALA A 121 -4.13 5.69 6.83
N GLY A 122 -5.33 5.27 7.20
CA GLY A 122 -6.44 5.17 6.25
C GLY A 122 -6.77 6.50 5.57
N HIS A 123 -6.58 7.61 6.29
CA HIS A 123 -6.80 8.94 5.71
C HIS A 123 -5.77 9.31 4.64
N LYS A 124 -4.64 8.60 4.60
CA LYS A 124 -3.58 8.82 3.61
C LYS A 124 -3.68 7.88 2.42
N LEU A 125 -4.57 6.90 2.49
CA LEU A 125 -4.72 5.88 1.46
C LEU A 125 -5.94 6.16 0.59
N PRO A 126 -5.92 5.78 -0.70
CA PRO A 126 -7.01 6.07 -1.63
C PRO A 126 -8.14 5.05 -1.58
N ILE A 127 -8.03 4.03 -0.72
CA ILE A 127 -8.98 2.92 -0.65
C ILE A 127 -9.49 2.75 0.78
N LYS A 128 -10.64 2.13 0.92
CA LYS A 128 -11.19 1.79 2.22
C LYS A 128 -10.38 0.67 2.85
N THR A 129 -10.17 0.78 4.16
CA THR A 129 -9.35 -0.16 4.91
C THR A 129 -10.06 -0.56 6.20
N LYS A 130 -9.61 -1.68 6.77
CA LYS A 130 -10.16 -2.20 8.02
C LYS A 130 -9.04 -2.82 8.86
N LEU A 131 -9.09 -2.62 10.18
CA LEU A 131 -8.20 -3.32 11.10
C LEU A 131 -8.65 -4.76 11.22
N VAL A 132 -7.70 -5.69 11.14
CA VAL A 132 -7.94 -7.11 11.37
C VAL A 132 -6.89 -7.65 12.35
N GLU A 133 -7.24 -8.71 13.06
CA GLU A 133 -6.33 -9.37 13.98
C GLU A 133 -5.75 -10.63 13.34
N ARG A 134 -4.57 -11.03 13.81
CA ARG A 134 -3.97 -12.30 13.44
C ARG A 134 -4.86 -13.43 13.96
N ARG A 135 -5.16 -14.38 13.08
CA ARG A 135 -5.96 -15.54 13.48
C ARG A 135 -5.16 -16.43 14.42
N PRO A 136 -5.78 -16.96 15.48
CA PRO A 136 -5.13 -17.95 16.32
C PRO A 136 -4.79 -19.19 15.49
N MET A 137 -3.63 -19.75 15.75
CA MET A 137 -3.22 -21.00 15.09
C MET A 137 -3.71 -22.20 15.86
#